data_1f7db6fb168714417c0ca70c9cdbcad7
#
_entry.id   1f7db6fb168714417c0ca70c9cdbcad7
#
_cell.length_a   1.000
_cell.length_b   1.000
_cell.length_c   1.000
_cell.angle_alpha   90.00
_cell.angle_beta   90.00
_cell.angle_gamma   90.00
#
_symmetry.space_group_name_H-M   'P 1'
#
loop_
_entity.id
_entity.type
_entity.pdbx_description
1 polymer ?
#
loop_
_entity_poly.entity_id
_entity_poly.type
_entity_poly.pdbx_seq_one_letter_code
_entity_poly.pdbx_strand_id
1 'polypeptide(L)'
;MKKLKIVGVVFGIVLAIFLFYRSQINSLKELGYSEEASRSILFQLKKEYVLSVGENKTLNAAFESSDYKEKYLDQYSKIDYQNQKHLIKNINTLIEKGYSNDNISMILAHGSDSDVTEFAKRDKINYLEEFFSLPYAKLKNYDRYVDYSNETGEDDETTVLAVNLDMDKEHYEDPVIVKEFSTDMLVNKHRSLEKDFEPDDLVSIDEEYAADDTQAGSRIAVNAFIKMYKAAKKDGYDLVINSSYRSYEEQEDTCDTYRQLYGENYVLNYVAMPGFSEHQTGLSFDIGSRNSNVFAESEEYEWIQENAHKYGFIQRFPSKYEAITGFRAEPWHYRYVGKKIATYIYEHDIS
;
A
#
# COMPACT_ATOMS: atom_id res chain seq x y z
N MET A 1 74.82 -8.38 21.70
CA MET A 1 73.92 -7.58 22.56
C MET A 1 73.29 -6.36 21.85
N LYS A 2 73.96 -5.53 21.05
CA LYS A 2 73.35 -4.38 20.32
C LYS A 2 72.24 -4.80 19.35
N LYS A 3 72.40 -5.87 18.53
CA LYS A 3 71.38 -6.33 17.57
C LYS A 3 70.09 -6.80 18.27
N LEU A 4 70.21 -7.46 19.43
CA LEU A 4 69.03 -7.92 20.20
C LEU A 4 68.21 -6.76 20.81
N LYS A 5 68.90 -5.72 21.24
CA LYS A 5 68.26 -4.45 21.76
C LYS A 5 67.52 -3.72 20.62
N ILE A 6 68.07 -3.68 19.41
CA ILE A 6 67.44 -3.05 18.23
C ILE A 6 66.19 -3.83 17.82
N VAL A 7 66.21 -5.16 17.80
CA VAL A 7 65.05 -6.03 17.48
C VAL A 7 63.94 -5.83 18.52
N GLY A 8 64.26 -5.73 19.83
CA GLY A 8 63.26 -5.47 20.89
C GLY A 8 62.60 -4.08 20.77
N VAL A 9 63.39 -3.05 20.41
CA VAL A 9 62.85 -1.69 20.19
C VAL A 9 61.93 -1.63 18.96
N VAL A 10 62.37 -2.24 17.86
CA VAL A 10 61.52 -2.31 16.63
C VAL A 10 60.23 -3.08 16.91
N PHE A 11 60.29 -4.22 17.62
CA PHE A 11 59.08 -4.98 17.98
C PHE A 11 58.15 -4.14 18.91
N GLY A 12 58.70 -3.43 19.86
CA GLY A 12 57.92 -2.55 20.73
C GLY A 12 57.21 -1.43 19.96
N ILE A 13 57.88 -0.80 18.98
CA ILE A 13 57.29 0.24 18.14
C ILE A 13 56.15 -0.35 17.26
N VAL A 14 56.39 -1.50 16.63
CA VAL A 14 55.38 -2.19 15.79
C VAL A 14 54.16 -2.58 16.63
N LEU A 15 54.38 -3.08 17.84
CA LEU A 15 53.25 -3.40 18.75
C LEU A 15 52.49 -2.14 19.17
N ALA A 16 53.16 -1.06 19.49
CA ALA A 16 52.51 0.19 19.85
C ALA A 16 51.66 0.76 18.70
N ILE A 17 52.19 0.74 17.48
CA ILE A 17 51.45 1.13 16.26
C ILE A 17 50.23 0.27 16.07
N PHE A 18 50.38 -1.06 16.23
CA PHE A 18 49.26 -1.99 16.08
C PHE A 18 48.16 -1.73 17.15
N LEU A 19 48.54 -1.57 18.40
CA LEU A 19 47.59 -1.27 19.49
C LEU A 19 46.90 0.07 19.27
N PHE A 20 47.60 1.08 18.83
CA PHE A 20 47.04 2.39 18.48
C PHE A 20 46.02 2.25 17.32
N TYR A 21 46.40 1.58 16.23
CA TYR A 21 45.51 1.32 15.08
C TYR A 21 44.24 0.59 15.51
N ARG A 22 44.38 -0.45 16.33
CA ARG A 22 43.25 -1.22 16.86
C ARG A 22 42.33 -0.38 17.75
N SER A 23 42.90 0.52 18.57
CA SER A 23 42.13 1.49 19.34
C SER A 23 41.30 2.46 18.45
N GLN A 24 41.88 2.90 17.32
CA GLN A 24 41.16 3.75 16.37
C GLN A 24 39.99 3.01 15.70
N ILE A 25 40.15 1.74 15.34
CA ILE A 25 39.08 0.89 14.81
C ILE A 25 37.99 0.74 15.87
N ASN A 26 38.33 0.43 17.11
CA ASN A 26 37.34 0.26 18.17
C ASN A 26 36.53 1.55 18.41
N SER A 27 37.15 2.71 18.37
CA SER A 27 36.49 4.00 18.49
C SER A 27 35.45 4.24 17.39
N LEU A 28 35.72 3.84 16.15
CA LEU A 28 34.78 3.91 15.03
C LEU A 28 33.66 2.88 15.16
N LYS A 29 33.98 1.68 15.67
CA LYS A 29 32.96 0.64 15.93
C LYS A 29 31.99 1.05 17.04
N GLU A 30 32.47 1.71 18.09
CA GLU A 30 31.63 2.31 19.14
C GLU A 30 30.72 3.42 18.59
N LEU A 31 31.12 4.09 17.52
CA LEU A 31 30.32 5.08 16.80
C LEU A 31 29.28 4.44 15.82
N GLY A 32 29.25 3.10 15.68
CA GLY A 32 28.30 2.40 14.82
C GLY A 32 28.83 1.92 13.47
N TYR A 33 30.14 2.14 13.16
CA TYR A 33 30.75 1.67 11.91
C TYR A 33 31.20 0.22 12.02
N SER A 34 31.08 -0.52 10.94
CA SER A 34 31.61 -1.88 10.86
C SER A 34 33.15 -1.91 10.93
N GLU A 35 33.74 -3.07 11.14
CA GLU A 35 35.20 -3.22 11.12
C GLU A 35 35.78 -2.93 9.73
N GLU A 36 35.09 -3.33 8.65
CA GLU A 36 35.48 -3.09 7.28
C GLU A 36 35.47 -1.59 6.94
N ALA A 37 34.34 -0.92 7.21
CA ALA A 37 34.22 0.52 7.05
C ALA A 37 35.26 1.28 7.90
N SER A 38 35.49 0.86 9.16
CA SER A 38 36.48 1.49 10.03
C SER A 38 37.90 1.40 9.48
N ARG A 39 38.28 0.27 8.90
CA ARG A 39 39.59 0.13 8.21
C ARG A 39 39.70 1.04 6.99
N SER A 40 38.64 1.10 6.16
CA SER A 40 38.57 1.97 4.98
C SER A 40 38.63 3.44 5.38
N ILE A 41 37.90 3.88 6.40
CA ILE A 41 37.91 5.26 6.95
C ILE A 41 39.32 5.67 7.38
N LEU A 42 40.04 4.80 8.10
CA LEU A 42 41.41 5.09 8.55
C LEU A 42 42.39 5.09 7.39
N PHE A 43 42.29 4.17 6.45
CA PHE A 43 43.11 4.13 5.25
C PHE A 43 42.96 5.38 4.38
N GLN A 44 41.74 5.89 4.27
CA GLN A 44 41.43 7.09 3.48
C GLN A 44 41.57 8.41 4.27
N LEU A 45 42.05 8.37 5.53
CA LEU A 45 42.25 9.51 6.41
C LEU A 45 40.98 10.34 6.65
N LYS A 46 39.80 9.67 6.71
CA LYS A 46 38.50 10.34 6.88
C LYS A 46 37.93 10.30 8.30
N LYS A 47 38.74 9.89 9.28
CA LYS A 47 38.30 9.72 10.67
C LYS A 47 37.70 11.00 11.25
N GLU A 48 38.36 12.14 11.11
CA GLU A 48 37.89 13.42 11.66
C GLU A 48 36.54 13.84 11.06
N TYR A 49 36.37 13.64 9.75
CA TYR A 49 35.07 13.87 9.09
C TYR A 49 33.98 12.97 9.66
N VAL A 50 34.23 11.69 9.77
CA VAL A 50 33.25 10.72 10.30
C VAL A 50 32.90 11.01 11.75
N LEU A 51 33.86 11.41 12.59
CA LEU A 51 33.61 11.82 13.96
C LEU A 51 32.73 13.08 14.02
N SER A 52 32.85 14.00 13.08
CA SER A 52 32.01 15.19 13.01
C SER A 52 30.57 14.92 12.56
N VAL A 53 30.35 13.88 11.77
CA VAL A 53 29.03 13.45 11.30
C VAL A 53 28.32 12.56 12.33
N GLY A 54 29.07 11.70 13.03
CA GLY A 54 28.53 10.70 13.94
C GLY A 54 28.16 9.38 13.24
N GLU A 55 27.26 8.60 13.85
CA GLU A 55 26.74 7.37 13.25
C GLU A 55 26.00 7.68 11.95
N ASN A 56 26.40 7.02 10.86
CA ASN A 56 25.73 7.19 9.56
C ASN A 56 25.80 5.89 8.74
N LYS A 57 24.65 5.30 8.50
CA LYS A 57 24.57 4.01 7.81
C LYS A 57 24.94 4.09 6.33
N THR A 58 24.65 5.21 5.67
CA THR A 58 25.01 5.41 4.26
C THR A 58 26.50 5.59 4.10
N LEU A 59 27.17 6.32 5.00
CA LEU A 59 28.63 6.40 5.04
C LEU A 59 29.25 5.05 5.34
N ASN A 60 28.71 4.28 6.28
CA ASN A 60 29.18 2.93 6.56
C ASN A 60 29.17 2.06 5.27
N ALA A 61 28.01 2.03 4.60
CA ALA A 61 27.87 1.30 3.33
C ALA A 61 28.83 1.83 2.23
N ALA A 62 29.03 3.15 2.18
CA ALA A 62 29.95 3.75 1.22
C ALA A 62 31.40 3.29 1.44
N PHE A 63 31.88 3.29 2.70
CA PHE A 63 33.24 2.86 3.02
C PHE A 63 33.47 1.35 2.90
N GLU A 64 32.42 0.54 2.89
CA GLU A 64 32.46 -0.91 2.56
C GLU A 64 32.43 -1.18 1.06
N SER A 65 31.94 -0.22 0.27
CA SER A 65 31.68 -0.42 -1.16
C SER A 65 32.92 -0.18 -2.02
N SER A 66 33.12 -1.06 -3.01
CA SER A 66 34.09 -0.81 -4.11
C SER A 66 33.69 0.37 -5.00
N ASP A 67 32.43 0.80 -4.96
CA ASP A 67 31.91 1.94 -5.72
C ASP A 67 32.12 3.29 -4.99
N TYR A 68 32.75 3.31 -3.83
CA TYR A 68 33.04 4.55 -3.09
C TYR A 68 33.76 5.59 -3.94
N LYS A 69 33.28 6.82 -3.92
CA LYS A 69 33.92 7.98 -4.57
C LYS A 69 34.11 9.10 -3.56
N GLU A 70 35.38 9.43 -3.25
CA GLU A 70 35.71 10.47 -2.26
C GLU A 70 35.01 11.80 -2.52
N LYS A 71 34.86 12.19 -3.79
CA LYS A 71 34.21 13.43 -4.20
C LYS A 71 32.72 13.53 -3.78
N TYR A 72 32.09 12.42 -3.38
CA TYR A 72 30.70 12.34 -2.95
C TYR A 72 30.55 12.11 -1.45
N LEU A 73 31.63 12.23 -0.68
CA LEU A 73 31.63 11.95 0.76
C LEU A 73 30.57 12.75 1.52
N ASP A 74 30.42 14.03 1.20
CA ASP A 74 29.43 14.92 1.84
C ASP A 74 27.99 14.56 1.43
N GLN A 75 27.76 14.12 0.20
CA GLN A 75 26.45 13.65 -0.24
C GLN A 75 26.05 12.34 0.45
N TYR A 76 26.96 11.38 0.56
CA TYR A 76 26.66 10.13 1.28
C TYR A 76 26.19 10.37 2.71
N SER A 77 26.76 11.36 3.40
CA SER A 77 26.37 11.69 4.78
C SER A 77 24.95 12.28 4.91
N LYS A 78 24.37 12.77 3.81
CA LYS A 78 23.08 13.47 3.74
C LYS A 78 21.98 12.67 3.07
N ILE A 79 22.29 11.47 2.56
CA ILE A 79 21.34 10.59 1.89
C ILE A 79 20.90 9.50 2.86
N ASP A 80 19.59 9.29 2.97
CA ASP A 80 19.00 8.28 3.85
C ASP A 80 19.36 6.87 3.41
N TYR A 81 19.74 6.04 4.37
CA TYR A 81 20.13 4.67 4.12
C TYR A 81 18.93 3.81 3.77
N GLN A 82 19.08 3.03 2.70
CA GLN A 82 18.20 1.92 2.36
C GLN A 82 19.02 0.63 2.21
N ASN A 83 18.48 -0.48 2.70
CA ASN A 83 19.16 -1.79 2.61
C ASN A 83 19.04 -2.35 1.18
N GLN A 84 19.87 -1.84 0.29
CA GLN A 84 19.90 -2.21 -1.12
C GLN A 84 21.30 -2.70 -1.51
N LYS A 85 21.37 -3.75 -2.34
CA LYS A 85 22.64 -4.38 -2.76
C LYS A 85 23.55 -3.43 -3.56
N HIS A 86 22.96 -2.60 -4.42
CA HIS A 86 23.69 -1.68 -5.29
C HIS A 86 23.59 -0.21 -4.82
N LEU A 87 23.33 0.00 -3.51
CA LEU A 87 23.07 1.31 -2.93
C LEU A 87 24.04 2.38 -3.40
N ILE A 88 25.33 2.19 -3.16
CA ILE A 88 26.37 3.20 -3.45
C ILE A 88 26.55 3.45 -4.95
N LYS A 89 26.46 2.41 -5.76
CA LYS A 89 26.46 2.55 -7.22
C LYS A 89 25.29 3.38 -7.72
N ASN A 90 24.08 3.10 -7.21
CA ASN A 90 22.87 3.82 -7.57
C ASN A 90 22.94 5.28 -7.11
N ILE A 91 23.36 5.54 -5.86
CA ILE A 91 23.60 6.89 -5.35
C ILE A 91 24.55 7.66 -6.28
N ASN A 92 25.69 7.06 -6.64
CA ASN A 92 26.67 7.72 -7.52
C ASN A 92 26.06 8.09 -8.88
N THR A 93 25.29 7.17 -9.47
CA THR A 93 24.63 7.42 -10.76
C THR A 93 23.61 8.57 -10.67
N LEU A 94 22.81 8.61 -9.59
CA LEU A 94 21.82 9.66 -9.38
C LEU A 94 22.47 11.02 -9.11
N ILE A 95 23.58 11.06 -8.35
CA ILE A 95 24.38 12.30 -8.15
C ILE A 95 24.91 12.79 -9.51
N GLU A 96 25.47 11.91 -10.33
CA GLU A 96 26.03 12.24 -11.66
C GLU A 96 24.94 12.79 -12.62
N LYS A 97 23.69 12.38 -12.44
CA LYS A 97 22.53 12.93 -13.15
C LYS A 97 22.02 14.24 -12.56
N GLY A 98 22.58 14.70 -11.44
CA GLY A 98 22.26 16.00 -10.82
C GLY A 98 21.01 15.98 -9.95
N TYR A 99 20.60 14.84 -9.40
CA TYR A 99 19.57 14.78 -8.36
C TYR A 99 20.09 15.37 -7.03
N SER A 100 19.22 16.04 -6.29
CA SER A 100 19.50 16.48 -4.92
C SER A 100 19.60 15.28 -3.96
N ASN A 101 20.19 15.50 -2.78
CA ASN A 101 20.24 14.44 -1.75
C ASN A 101 18.83 13.99 -1.32
N ASP A 102 17.90 14.94 -1.20
CA ASP A 102 16.50 14.66 -0.82
C ASP A 102 15.79 13.83 -1.90
N ASN A 103 15.96 14.21 -3.19
CA ASN A 103 15.40 13.41 -4.29
C ASN A 103 16.01 12.00 -4.35
N ILE A 104 17.31 11.86 -4.05
CA ILE A 104 17.95 10.55 -4.01
C ILE A 104 17.38 9.71 -2.86
N SER A 105 17.25 10.28 -1.65
CA SER A 105 16.63 9.60 -0.50
C SER A 105 15.20 9.16 -0.83
N MET A 106 14.42 10.00 -1.49
CA MET A 106 13.05 9.71 -1.96
C MET A 106 13.03 8.55 -2.97
N ILE A 107 13.87 8.59 -4.01
CA ILE A 107 13.98 7.49 -5.00
C ILE A 107 14.32 6.17 -4.32
N LEU A 108 15.28 6.18 -3.40
CA LEU A 108 15.71 4.98 -2.66
C LEU A 108 14.60 4.42 -1.77
N ALA A 109 13.79 5.28 -1.16
CA ALA A 109 12.71 4.88 -0.25
C ALA A 109 11.53 4.22 -0.97
N HIS A 110 11.26 4.61 -2.24
CA HIS A 110 10.07 4.18 -2.99
C HIS A 110 10.33 3.04 -3.98
N GLY A 111 11.56 2.52 -4.06
CA GLY A 111 11.92 1.43 -4.97
C GLY A 111 12.73 0.32 -4.32
N SER A 112 12.56 -0.90 -4.81
CA SER A 112 13.50 -1.99 -4.55
C SER A 112 14.86 -1.69 -5.20
N ASP A 113 15.90 -2.46 -4.84
CA ASP A 113 17.24 -2.33 -5.46
C ASP A 113 17.18 -2.42 -6.99
N SER A 114 16.35 -3.31 -7.53
CA SER A 114 16.15 -3.42 -8.99
C SER A 114 15.42 -2.23 -9.59
N ASP A 115 14.38 -1.73 -8.91
CA ASP A 115 13.62 -0.58 -9.40
C ASP A 115 14.49 0.68 -9.46
N VAL A 116 15.28 0.93 -8.41
CA VAL A 116 16.22 2.06 -8.35
C VAL A 116 17.32 1.92 -9.41
N THR A 117 17.85 0.71 -9.60
CA THR A 117 18.88 0.45 -10.63
C THR A 117 18.34 0.72 -12.03
N GLU A 118 17.11 0.34 -12.31
CA GLU A 118 16.47 0.62 -13.60
C GLU A 118 16.14 2.10 -13.75
N PHE A 119 15.56 2.71 -12.73
CA PHE A 119 15.24 4.13 -12.72
C PHE A 119 16.48 5.02 -12.92
N ALA A 120 17.60 4.67 -12.32
CA ALA A 120 18.86 5.39 -12.46
C ALA A 120 19.45 5.39 -13.88
N LYS A 121 18.96 4.55 -14.80
CA LYS A 121 19.38 4.58 -16.23
C LYS A 121 18.69 5.69 -17.02
N ARG A 122 17.53 6.18 -16.58
CA ARG A 122 16.72 7.18 -17.25
C ARG A 122 17.37 8.57 -17.23
N ASP A 123 16.89 9.47 -18.07
CA ASP A 123 17.21 10.89 -17.93
C ASP A 123 16.61 11.47 -16.64
N LYS A 124 17.20 12.57 -16.16
CA LYS A 124 16.75 13.22 -14.94
C LYS A 124 15.28 13.68 -15.06
N ILE A 125 14.49 13.32 -14.07
CA ILE A 125 13.10 13.73 -13.91
C ILE A 125 13.06 14.90 -12.90
N ASN A 126 12.31 15.95 -13.20
CA ASN A 126 12.29 17.17 -12.40
C ASN A 126 11.14 17.22 -11.36
N TYR A 127 10.09 16.45 -11.54
CA TYR A 127 8.84 16.53 -10.75
C TYR A 127 8.57 15.22 -10.00
N LEU A 128 9.54 14.76 -9.21
CA LEU A 128 9.41 13.52 -8.42
C LEU A 128 8.48 13.70 -7.21
N GLU A 129 8.46 14.90 -6.64
CA GLU A 129 7.76 15.19 -5.39
C GLU A 129 6.24 15.09 -5.51
N GLU A 130 5.69 15.29 -6.71
CA GLU A 130 4.26 15.16 -7.01
C GLU A 130 3.70 13.81 -6.52
N PHE A 131 4.32 12.68 -6.90
CA PHE A 131 3.85 11.35 -6.49
C PHE A 131 4.59 10.81 -5.26
N PHE A 132 5.89 11.03 -5.16
CA PHE A 132 6.71 10.39 -4.11
C PHE A 132 6.72 11.14 -2.77
N SER A 133 5.97 12.21 -2.61
CA SER A 133 5.57 12.73 -1.29
C SER A 133 4.61 11.76 -0.57
N LEU A 134 3.94 10.88 -1.32
CA LEU A 134 3.01 9.88 -0.81
C LEU A 134 3.78 8.59 -0.43
N PRO A 135 3.72 8.13 0.83
CA PRO A 135 4.57 7.02 1.32
C PRO A 135 4.27 5.66 0.67
N TYR A 136 3.14 5.51 0.02
CA TYR A 136 2.71 4.30 -0.69
C TYR A 136 2.96 4.34 -2.20
N ALA A 137 3.51 5.44 -2.75
CA ALA A 137 3.93 5.49 -4.14
C ALA A 137 5.05 4.47 -4.42
N LYS A 138 5.08 3.91 -5.63
CA LYS A 138 6.04 2.88 -6.03
C LYS A 138 6.85 3.38 -7.22
N LEU A 139 8.18 3.39 -7.08
CA LEU A 139 9.09 3.90 -8.12
C LEU A 139 8.88 3.23 -9.49
N LYS A 140 8.61 1.91 -9.49
CA LYS A 140 8.33 1.13 -10.72
C LYS A 140 7.07 1.58 -11.46
N ASN A 141 6.16 2.29 -10.81
CA ASN A 141 4.90 2.74 -11.38
C ASN A 141 4.96 4.19 -11.90
N TYR A 142 6.11 4.85 -11.82
CA TYR A 142 6.23 6.28 -12.13
C TYR A 142 5.61 6.67 -13.50
N ASP A 143 5.93 5.93 -14.58
CA ASP A 143 5.39 6.25 -15.90
C ASP A 143 3.87 6.10 -15.93
N ARG A 144 3.37 5.04 -15.32
CA ARG A 144 1.91 4.80 -15.21
C ARG A 144 1.20 5.93 -14.45
N TYR A 145 1.83 6.48 -13.40
CA TYR A 145 1.28 7.66 -12.70
C TYR A 145 1.19 8.86 -13.61
N VAL A 146 2.26 9.14 -14.35
CA VAL A 146 2.30 10.25 -15.30
C VAL A 146 1.25 10.09 -16.41
N ASP A 147 1.16 8.89 -16.99
CA ASP A 147 0.21 8.59 -18.06
C ASP A 147 -1.24 8.72 -17.57
N TYR A 148 -1.56 8.11 -16.42
CA TYR A 148 -2.90 8.15 -15.83
C TYR A 148 -3.33 9.58 -15.44
N SER A 149 -2.47 10.35 -14.78
CA SER A 149 -2.75 11.74 -14.40
C SER A 149 -2.99 12.62 -15.63
N ASN A 150 -2.19 12.44 -16.68
CA ASN A 150 -2.37 13.19 -17.94
C ASN A 150 -3.68 12.83 -18.66
N GLU A 151 -4.11 11.56 -18.59
CA GLU A 151 -5.31 11.06 -19.26
C GLU A 151 -6.59 11.46 -18.52
N THR A 152 -6.57 11.35 -17.19
CA THR A 152 -7.77 11.52 -16.35
C THR A 152 -7.90 12.91 -15.74
N GLY A 153 -6.79 13.58 -15.47
CA GLY A 153 -6.74 14.85 -14.74
C GLY A 153 -6.97 14.72 -13.22
N GLU A 154 -6.89 13.48 -12.70
CA GLU A 154 -7.00 13.22 -11.26
C GLU A 154 -5.81 13.81 -10.48
N ASP A 155 -6.01 14.09 -9.20
CA ASP A 155 -4.95 14.54 -8.31
C ASP A 155 -3.91 13.44 -8.03
N ASP A 156 -2.78 13.83 -7.43
CA ASP A 156 -1.64 12.93 -7.22
C ASP A 156 -2.00 11.74 -6.30
N GLU A 157 -2.79 11.97 -5.27
CA GLU A 157 -3.19 10.91 -4.33
C GLU A 157 -4.11 9.91 -5.02
N THR A 158 -5.15 10.38 -5.69
CA THR A 158 -6.07 9.55 -6.47
C THR A 158 -5.33 8.78 -7.56
N THR A 159 -4.42 9.45 -8.28
CA THR A 159 -3.57 8.85 -9.31
C THR A 159 -2.73 7.69 -8.74
N VAL A 160 -2.01 7.91 -7.65
CA VAL A 160 -1.14 6.89 -7.05
C VAL A 160 -1.96 5.71 -6.53
N LEU A 161 -3.10 5.95 -5.90
CA LEU A 161 -3.98 4.90 -5.41
C LEU A 161 -4.59 4.09 -6.56
N ALA A 162 -5.16 4.76 -7.56
CA ALA A 162 -5.76 4.10 -8.73
C ALA A 162 -4.75 3.20 -9.47
N VAL A 163 -3.58 3.71 -9.79
CA VAL A 163 -2.53 2.95 -10.48
C VAL A 163 -1.97 1.81 -9.59
N ASN A 164 -1.84 2.01 -8.29
CA ASN A 164 -1.42 0.94 -7.38
C ASN A 164 -2.44 -0.20 -7.27
N LEU A 165 -3.70 0.06 -7.58
CA LEU A 165 -4.79 -0.89 -7.65
C LEU A 165 -5.05 -1.40 -9.08
N ASP A 166 -4.19 -1.02 -10.02
CA ASP A 166 -4.24 -1.40 -11.45
C ASP A 166 -5.46 -0.86 -12.22
N MET A 167 -6.11 0.23 -11.74
CA MET A 167 -7.27 0.85 -12.40
C MET A 167 -6.94 1.49 -13.77
N ASP A 168 -5.67 1.71 -14.07
CA ASP A 168 -5.14 2.13 -15.37
C ASP A 168 -5.03 0.99 -16.40
N LYS A 169 -5.23 -0.27 -15.97
CA LYS A 169 -5.18 -1.44 -16.84
C LYS A 169 -6.57 -1.82 -17.35
N GLU A 170 -6.59 -2.64 -18.38
CA GLU A 170 -7.83 -3.25 -18.86
C GLU A 170 -8.48 -4.10 -17.76
N HIS A 171 -9.76 -3.83 -17.50
CA HIS A 171 -10.50 -4.48 -16.43
C HIS A 171 -10.91 -5.90 -16.83
N TYR A 172 -11.01 -6.79 -15.84
CA TYR A 172 -11.47 -8.19 -15.99
C TYR A 172 -10.51 -9.10 -16.76
N GLU A 173 -9.33 -8.62 -17.19
CA GLU A 173 -8.29 -9.41 -17.82
C GLU A 173 -7.25 -9.91 -16.82
N ASP A 174 -6.81 -11.16 -16.95
CA ASP A 174 -5.79 -11.82 -16.12
C ASP A 174 -5.92 -11.53 -14.60
N PRO A 175 -7.10 -11.75 -13.99
CA PRO A 175 -7.32 -11.37 -12.60
C PRO A 175 -6.49 -12.22 -11.63
N VAL A 176 -6.18 -11.62 -10.48
CA VAL A 176 -5.67 -12.38 -9.35
C VAL A 176 -6.82 -13.15 -8.70
N ILE A 177 -6.74 -14.49 -8.70
CA ILE A 177 -7.75 -15.33 -8.06
C ILE A 177 -7.59 -15.27 -6.53
N VAL A 178 -8.65 -14.85 -5.84
CA VAL A 178 -8.72 -14.81 -4.38
C VAL A 178 -9.21 -16.15 -3.87
N LYS A 179 -8.34 -16.91 -3.18
CA LYS A 179 -8.60 -18.30 -2.78
C LYS A 179 -9.02 -18.47 -1.34
N GLU A 180 -8.61 -17.56 -0.47
CA GLU A 180 -8.85 -17.69 0.96
C GLU A 180 -9.95 -16.73 1.41
N PHE A 181 -10.94 -17.28 2.11
CA PHE A 181 -11.98 -16.46 2.73
C PHE A 181 -11.44 -15.73 3.94
N SER A 182 -11.58 -14.40 3.92
CA SER A 182 -11.34 -13.54 5.09
C SER A 182 -12.25 -12.30 5.01
N THR A 183 -12.52 -11.65 6.12
CA THR A 183 -13.39 -10.46 6.12
C THR A 183 -12.79 -9.29 5.39
N ASP A 184 -11.47 -9.24 5.23
CA ASP A 184 -10.70 -8.22 4.53
C ASP A 184 -10.26 -8.63 3.12
N MET A 185 -10.74 -9.77 2.61
CA MET A 185 -10.50 -10.17 1.22
C MET A 185 -10.97 -9.10 0.24
N LEU A 186 -10.14 -8.73 -0.71
CA LEU A 186 -10.47 -7.74 -1.73
C LEU A 186 -10.94 -8.44 -3.01
N VAL A 187 -12.15 -8.13 -3.43
CA VAL A 187 -12.72 -8.48 -4.73
C VAL A 187 -12.99 -7.19 -5.50
N ASN A 188 -12.51 -7.08 -6.72
CA ASN A 188 -12.68 -5.91 -7.58
C ASN A 188 -12.42 -6.27 -9.05
N LYS A 189 -12.39 -5.31 -9.97
CA LYS A 189 -12.19 -5.53 -11.42
C LYS A 189 -10.87 -6.24 -11.82
N HIS A 190 -9.93 -6.43 -10.88
CA HIS A 190 -8.63 -7.11 -11.09
C HIS A 190 -8.42 -8.31 -10.16
N ARG A 191 -9.37 -8.57 -9.28
CA ARG A 191 -9.30 -9.67 -8.31
C ARG A 191 -10.63 -10.40 -8.26
N SER A 192 -10.63 -11.65 -8.70
CA SER A 192 -11.85 -12.44 -8.83
C SER A 192 -11.87 -13.63 -7.88
N LEU A 193 -13.06 -14.13 -7.66
CA LEU A 193 -13.34 -15.41 -7.02
C LEU A 193 -13.41 -16.51 -8.08
N GLU A 194 -13.17 -17.74 -7.67
CA GLU A 194 -13.47 -18.91 -8.51
C GLU A 194 -15.00 -19.03 -8.71
N LYS A 195 -15.40 -19.66 -9.81
CA LYS A 195 -16.83 -19.81 -10.15
C LYS A 195 -17.63 -20.52 -9.07
N ASP A 196 -17.05 -21.54 -8.47
CA ASP A 196 -17.67 -22.38 -7.43
C ASP A 196 -17.38 -21.87 -6.00
N PHE A 197 -16.85 -20.66 -5.87
CA PHE A 197 -16.62 -20.08 -4.55
C PHE A 197 -17.96 -19.78 -3.87
N GLU A 198 -18.14 -20.37 -2.69
CA GLU A 198 -19.26 -20.13 -1.76
C GLU A 198 -18.72 -20.08 -0.33
N PRO A 199 -19.17 -19.14 0.51
CA PRO A 199 -18.76 -19.12 1.92
C PRO A 199 -19.23 -20.35 2.69
N ASP A 200 -18.36 -21.02 3.41
CA ASP A 200 -18.68 -22.19 4.24
C ASP A 200 -19.71 -21.90 5.35
N ASP A 201 -19.86 -20.65 5.75
CA ASP A 201 -20.71 -20.18 6.83
C ASP A 201 -21.99 -19.47 6.35
N LEU A 202 -22.40 -19.70 5.10
CA LEU A 202 -23.60 -19.08 4.51
C LEU A 202 -24.85 -19.44 5.31
N VAL A 203 -25.69 -18.45 5.63
CA VAL A 203 -26.94 -18.60 6.36
C VAL A 203 -28.04 -17.75 5.75
N SER A 204 -29.29 -18.25 5.79
CA SER A 204 -30.46 -17.47 5.42
C SER A 204 -30.65 -16.29 6.35
N ILE A 205 -31.19 -15.20 5.82
CA ILE A 205 -31.53 -13.97 6.55
C ILE A 205 -33.05 -13.97 6.73
N ASP A 206 -33.49 -13.75 7.98
CA ASP A 206 -34.91 -13.69 8.32
C ASP A 206 -35.58 -12.46 7.66
N GLU A 207 -36.85 -12.61 7.21
CA GLU A 207 -37.66 -11.55 6.58
C GLU A 207 -37.81 -10.28 7.48
N GLU A 208 -37.62 -10.42 8.79
CA GLU A 208 -37.52 -9.25 9.66
C GLU A 208 -36.43 -8.28 9.21
N TYR A 209 -35.34 -8.80 8.64
CA TYR A 209 -34.14 -8.04 8.29
C TYR A 209 -33.97 -7.84 6.78
N ALA A 210 -34.71 -8.57 5.95
CA ALA A 210 -34.57 -8.60 4.50
C ALA A 210 -35.86 -8.26 3.77
N ALA A 211 -35.78 -7.95 2.49
CA ALA A 211 -36.92 -7.64 1.64
C ALA A 211 -37.76 -8.87 1.30
N ASP A 212 -37.15 -10.06 1.28
CA ASP A 212 -37.76 -11.34 0.97
C ASP A 212 -37.01 -12.50 1.66
N ASP A 213 -37.50 -13.72 1.53
CA ASP A 213 -36.99 -14.94 2.13
C ASP A 213 -35.85 -15.62 1.35
N THR A 214 -35.42 -15.02 0.25
CA THR A 214 -34.33 -15.58 -0.59
C THR A 214 -32.95 -15.10 -0.17
N GLN A 215 -32.88 -14.11 0.71
CA GLN A 215 -31.63 -13.47 1.11
C GLN A 215 -30.77 -14.37 2.00
N ALA A 216 -29.46 -14.39 1.73
CA ALA A 216 -28.48 -15.15 2.50
C ALA A 216 -27.16 -14.39 2.62
N GLY A 217 -26.33 -14.71 3.62
CA GLY A 217 -25.03 -14.10 3.78
C GLY A 217 -24.11 -14.90 4.70
N SER A 218 -22.83 -14.57 4.73
CA SER A 218 -21.90 -15.11 5.71
C SER A 218 -22.40 -14.83 7.12
N ARG A 219 -22.43 -15.84 7.96
CA ARG A 219 -22.94 -15.78 9.35
C ARG A 219 -22.37 -14.59 10.14
N ILE A 220 -21.08 -14.29 9.91
CA ILE A 220 -20.42 -13.18 10.63
C ILE A 220 -21.00 -11.82 10.21
N ALA A 221 -21.26 -11.60 8.93
CA ALA A 221 -21.83 -10.37 8.39
C ALA A 221 -23.32 -10.25 8.77
N VAL A 222 -24.10 -11.34 8.66
CA VAL A 222 -25.52 -11.38 9.07
C VAL A 222 -25.67 -11.02 10.55
N ASN A 223 -24.89 -11.62 11.43
CA ASN A 223 -24.92 -11.32 12.87
C ASN A 223 -24.52 -9.87 13.16
N ALA A 224 -23.61 -9.31 12.40
CA ALA A 224 -23.22 -7.90 12.53
C ALA A 224 -24.34 -6.98 12.08
N PHE A 225 -24.99 -7.28 10.94
CA PHE A 225 -26.15 -6.52 10.45
C PHE A 225 -27.31 -6.54 11.43
N ILE A 226 -27.68 -7.69 11.99
CA ILE A 226 -28.75 -7.80 12.99
C ILE A 226 -28.50 -6.88 14.20
N LYS A 227 -27.24 -6.75 14.64
CA LYS A 227 -26.88 -5.81 15.72
C LYS A 227 -27.04 -4.37 15.27
N MET A 228 -26.66 -4.04 14.04
CA MET A 228 -26.80 -2.72 13.45
C MET A 228 -28.28 -2.35 13.29
N TYR A 229 -29.09 -3.26 12.70
CA TYR A 229 -30.53 -3.11 12.55
C TYR A 229 -31.24 -2.82 13.90
N LYS A 230 -30.94 -3.61 14.94
CA LYS A 230 -31.53 -3.41 16.26
C LYS A 230 -31.18 -2.05 16.88
N ALA A 231 -30.01 -1.55 16.63
CA ALA A 231 -29.59 -0.22 17.08
C ALA A 231 -30.31 0.87 16.28
N ALA A 232 -30.33 0.77 14.96
CA ALA A 232 -31.09 1.69 14.09
C ALA A 232 -32.58 1.74 14.48
N LYS A 233 -33.18 0.56 14.67
CA LYS A 233 -34.59 0.45 15.07
C LYS A 233 -34.89 1.12 16.43
N LYS A 234 -33.97 0.99 17.38
CA LYS A 234 -34.08 1.69 18.68
C LYS A 234 -34.03 3.21 18.54
N ASP A 235 -33.24 3.69 17.56
CA ASP A 235 -33.08 5.11 17.26
C ASP A 235 -34.23 5.65 16.35
N GLY A 236 -35.15 4.76 15.90
CA GLY A 236 -36.33 5.12 15.10
C GLY A 236 -36.22 4.84 13.62
N TYR A 237 -35.12 4.22 13.16
CA TYR A 237 -34.82 3.94 11.75
C TYR A 237 -35.09 2.49 11.39
N ASP A 238 -35.55 2.22 10.15
CA ASP A 238 -35.98 0.89 9.71
C ASP A 238 -35.20 0.44 8.48
N LEU A 239 -34.00 -0.14 8.73
CA LEU A 239 -33.12 -0.67 7.69
C LEU A 239 -33.68 -1.99 7.13
N VAL A 240 -33.35 -2.30 5.87
CA VAL A 240 -33.68 -3.56 5.22
C VAL A 240 -32.56 -3.98 4.28
N ILE A 241 -32.27 -5.28 4.18
CA ILE A 241 -31.41 -5.84 3.15
C ILE A 241 -32.25 -6.10 1.91
N ASN A 242 -31.93 -5.43 0.80
CA ASN A 242 -32.60 -5.60 -0.49
C ASN A 242 -31.89 -6.65 -1.38
N SER A 243 -30.58 -6.82 -1.23
CA SER A 243 -29.76 -7.81 -1.94
C SER A 243 -28.59 -8.21 -1.03
N SER A 244 -28.18 -9.48 -1.13
CA SER A 244 -27.16 -10.05 -0.24
C SER A 244 -26.24 -11.01 -0.99
N TYR A 245 -25.98 -12.23 -0.52
CA TYR A 245 -25.20 -13.21 -1.25
C TYR A 245 -25.80 -13.44 -2.64
N ARG A 246 -24.92 -13.50 -3.62
CA ARG A 246 -25.26 -13.83 -5.01
C ARG A 246 -24.17 -14.74 -5.56
N SER A 247 -24.55 -15.92 -6.01
CA SER A 247 -23.64 -16.88 -6.65
C SER A 247 -23.08 -16.34 -7.97
N TYR A 248 -22.09 -17.02 -8.52
CA TYR A 248 -21.52 -16.68 -9.83
C TYR A 248 -22.60 -16.68 -10.92
N GLU A 249 -23.46 -17.72 -10.95
CA GLU A 249 -24.53 -17.87 -11.93
C GLU A 249 -25.59 -16.77 -11.79
N GLU A 250 -26.00 -16.45 -10.57
CA GLU A 250 -26.96 -15.36 -10.33
C GLU A 250 -26.37 -13.99 -10.73
N GLN A 251 -25.05 -13.81 -10.57
CA GLN A 251 -24.37 -12.62 -11.07
C GLN A 251 -24.36 -12.57 -12.61
N GLU A 252 -24.20 -13.72 -13.29
CA GLU A 252 -24.27 -13.82 -14.75
C GLU A 252 -25.67 -13.43 -15.25
N ASP A 253 -26.72 -13.96 -14.64
CA ASP A 253 -28.10 -13.59 -14.95
C ASP A 253 -28.38 -12.10 -14.69
N THR A 254 -27.80 -11.54 -13.63
CA THR A 254 -27.87 -10.11 -13.29
C THR A 254 -27.23 -9.27 -14.39
N CYS A 255 -26.01 -9.61 -14.82
CA CYS A 255 -25.33 -8.92 -15.91
C CYS A 255 -26.13 -8.97 -17.21
N ASP A 256 -26.67 -10.12 -17.56
CA ASP A 256 -27.46 -10.30 -18.78
C ASP A 256 -28.77 -9.50 -18.74
N THR A 257 -29.43 -9.46 -17.59
CA THR A 257 -30.63 -8.64 -17.38
C THR A 257 -30.33 -7.15 -17.56
N TYR A 258 -29.32 -6.63 -16.90
CA TYR A 258 -28.94 -5.20 -17.00
C TYR A 258 -28.41 -4.85 -18.41
N ARG A 259 -27.71 -5.78 -19.07
CA ARG A 259 -27.25 -5.60 -20.45
C ARG A 259 -28.43 -5.44 -21.43
N GLN A 260 -29.47 -6.27 -21.24
CA GLN A 260 -30.69 -6.18 -22.06
C GLN A 260 -31.49 -4.90 -21.79
N LEU A 261 -31.55 -4.44 -20.54
CA LEU A 261 -32.36 -3.28 -20.17
C LEU A 261 -31.65 -1.95 -20.49
N TYR A 262 -30.36 -1.85 -20.27
CA TYR A 262 -29.60 -0.58 -20.28
C TYR A 262 -28.37 -0.57 -21.20
N GLY A 263 -28.01 -1.72 -21.77
CA GLY A 263 -26.86 -1.86 -22.67
C GLY A 263 -25.51 -2.09 -21.97
N GLU A 264 -24.49 -2.43 -22.76
CA GLU A 264 -23.16 -2.81 -22.27
C GLU A 264 -22.48 -1.72 -21.42
N ASN A 265 -22.57 -0.47 -21.86
CA ASN A 265 -21.96 0.65 -21.12
C ASN A 265 -22.49 0.79 -19.70
N TYR A 266 -23.76 0.46 -19.47
CA TYR A 266 -24.32 0.45 -18.11
C TYR A 266 -23.68 -0.66 -17.28
N VAL A 267 -23.61 -1.88 -17.83
CA VAL A 267 -23.02 -3.02 -17.11
C VAL A 267 -21.57 -2.74 -16.72
N LEU A 268 -20.74 -2.23 -17.63
CA LEU A 268 -19.34 -1.95 -17.36
C LEU A 268 -19.12 -0.91 -16.23
N ASN A 269 -20.05 -0.01 -16.02
CA ASN A 269 -19.93 1.07 -15.03
C ASN A 269 -20.61 0.76 -13.69
N TYR A 270 -21.68 -0.07 -13.68
CA TYR A 270 -22.53 -0.24 -12.52
C TYR A 270 -22.70 -1.69 -12.06
N VAL A 271 -22.26 -2.67 -12.84
CA VAL A 271 -22.48 -4.09 -12.51
C VAL A 271 -21.14 -4.84 -12.54
N ALA A 272 -20.78 -5.47 -11.45
CA ALA A 272 -19.60 -6.32 -11.43
C ALA A 272 -19.80 -7.56 -12.33
N MET A 273 -18.76 -7.97 -13.05
CA MET A 273 -18.79 -9.21 -13.82
C MET A 273 -18.84 -10.45 -12.90
N PRO A 274 -19.34 -11.59 -13.36
CA PRO A 274 -19.35 -12.84 -12.59
C PRO A 274 -17.96 -13.19 -12.09
N GLY A 275 -17.85 -13.52 -10.79
CA GLY A 275 -16.57 -13.73 -10.10
C GLY A 275 -15.92 -12.46 -9.54
N PHE A 276 -16.32 -11.28 -9.98
CA PHE A 276 -15.76 -9.99 -9.55
C PHE A 276 -16.70 -9.21 -8.62
N SER A 277 -17.84 -9.80 -8.25
CA SER A 277 -18.81 -9.19 -7.34
C SER A 277 -18.51 -9.52 -5.90
N GLU A 278 -18.53 -8.48 -5.03
CA GLU A 278 -18.41 -8.68 -3.59
C GLU A 278 -19.61 -9.43 -2.99
N HIS A 279 -20.77 -9.46 -3.66
CA HIS A 279 -21.92 -10.26 -3.23
C HIS A 279 -21.63 -11.76 -3.16
N GLN A 280 -20.76 -12.30 -4.03
CA GLN A 280 -20.36 -13.70 -3.98
C GLN A 280 -19.58 -14.06 -2.71
N THR A 281 -19.02 -13.08 -2.00
CA THR A 281 -18.37 -13.30 -0.70
C THR A 281 -19.35 -13.55 0.45
N GLY A 282 -20.63 -13.23 0.29
CA GLY A 282 -21.62 -13.20 1.38
C GLY A 282 -21.36 -12.15 2.45
N LEU A 283 -20.39 -11.24 2.21
CA LEU A 283 -20.01 -10.18 3.14
C LEU A 283 -20.57 -8.81 2.75
N SER A 284 -21.19 -8.66 1.59
CA SER A 284 -21.77 -7.41 1.10
C SER A 284 -23.29 -7.49 1.03
N PHE A 285 -23.92 -6.40 1.45
CA PHE A 285 -25.37 -6.23 1.45
C PHE A 285 -25.75 -4.90 0.83
N ASP A 286 -26.77 -4.94 -0.04
CA ASP A 286 -27.46 -3.73 -0.50
C ASP A 286 -28.52 -3.37 0.52
N ILE A 287 -28.28 -2.30 1.27
CA ILE A 287 -29.15 -1.86 2.37
C ILE A 287 -30.07 -0.76 1.87
N GLY A 288 -31.30 -0.83 2.29
CA GLY A 288 -32.34 0.16 2.04
C GLY A 288 -33.05 0.61 3.30
N SER A 289 -34.09 1.41 3.11
CA SER A 289 -35.00 1.84 4.15
C SER A 289 -36.41 1.29 3.87
N ARG A 290 -37.11 0.80 4.91
CA ARG A 290 -38.53 0.46 4.79
C ARG A 290 -39.44 1.73 4.78
N ASN A 291 -38.88 2.89 5.13
CA ASN A 291 -39.60 4.15 5.22
C ASN A 291 -39.44 5.03 3.96
N SER A 292 -38.47 4.72 3.08
CA SER A 292 -38.16 5.50 1.87
C SER A 292 -37.82 4.62 0.68
N ASN A 293 -38.32 5.00 -0.50
CA ASN A 293 -37.97 4.37 -1.77
C ASN A 293 -36.66 4.93 -2.36
N VAL A 294 -36.12 6.03 -1.81
CA VAL A 294 -34.86 6.65 -2.24
C VAL A 294 -33.92 6.64 -1.04
N PHE A 295 -33.17 5.55 -0.89
CA PHE A 295 -32.34 5.32 0.28
C PHE A 295 -31.32 6.45 0.50
N ALA A 296 -30.67 6.94 -0.55
CA ALA A 296 -29.67 8.01 -0.48
C ALA A 296 -30.21 9.35 0.08
N GLU A 297 -31.53 9.53 0.10
CA GLU A 297 -32.20 10.74 0.61
C GLU A 297 -32.94 10.48 1.95
N SER A 298 -32.76 9.29 2.54
CA SER A 298 -33.44 8.88 3.75
C SER A 298 -32.66 9.22 5.02
N GLU A 299 -33.37 9.39 6.14
CA GLU A 299 -32.74 9.55 7.46
C GLU A 299 -31.96 8.28 7.87
N GLU A 300 -32.38 7.09 7.38
CA GLU A 300 -31.65 5.83 7.55
C GLU A 300 -30.28 5.87 6.90
N TYR A 301 -30.14 6.52 5.73
CA TYR A 301 -28.84 6.70 5.07
C TYR A 301 -27.93 7.61 5.89
N GLU A 302 -28.44 8.72 6.43
CA GLU A 302 -27.65 9.58 7.31
C GLU A 302 -27.19 8.82 8.56
N TRP A 303 -28.11 8.05 9.19
CA TRP A 303 -27.77 7.25 10.36
C TRP A 303 -26.70 6.20 10.07
N ILE A 304 -26.81 5.46 8.96
CA ILE A 304 -25.86 4.39 8.61
C ILE A 304 -24.48 4.94 8.26
N GLN A 305 -24.38 6.12 7.64
CA GLN A 305 -23.12 6.81 7.39
C GLN A 305 -22.32 7.03 8.68
N GLU A 306 -22.98 7.39 9.77
CA GLU A 306 -22.34 7.66 11.06
C GLU A 306 -22.11 6.39 11.91
N ASN A 307 -22.81 5.30 11.62
CA ASN A 307 -22.89 4.18 12.56
C ASN A 307 -22.41 2.84 11.99
N ALA A 308 -22.37 2.63 10.69
CA ALA A 308 -22.03 1.34 10.07
C ALA A 308 -20.68 0.78 10.54
N HIS A 309 -19.66 1.64 10.65
CA HIS A 309 -18.33 1.27 11.10
C HIS A 309 -18.29 0.64 12.51
N LYS A 310 -19.20 1.05 13.40
CA LYS A 310 -19.34 0.50 14.78
C LYS A 310 -19.78 -0.97 14.77
N TYR A 311 -20.34 -1.41 13.66
CA TYR A 311 -20.80 -2.80 13.43
C TYR A 311 -19.91 -3.56 12.45
N GLY A 312 -18.89 -2.92 11.89
CA GLY A 312 -17.92 -3.54 11.01
C GLY A 312 -18.23 -3.41 9.52
N PHE A 313 -19.16 -2.53 9.15
CA PHE A 313 -19.49 -2.24 7.76
C PHE A 313 -18.87 -0.93 7.29
N ILE A 314 -18.57 -0.89 5.99
CA ILE A 314 -18.17 0.31 5.25
C ILE A 314 -19.11 0.51 4.07
N GLN A 315 -19.38 1.75 3.67
CA GLN A 315 -19.90 2.04 2.34
C GLN A 315 -18.77 1.80 1.35
N ARG A 316 -18.94 0.85 0.43
CA ARG A 316 -17.84 0.36 -0.41
C ARG A 316 -17.55 1.25 -1.60
N PHE A 317 -18.57 1.91 -2.16
CA PHE A 317 -18.48 2.70 -3.38
C PHE A 317 -18.99 4.14 -3.17
N PRO A 318 -18.28 4.96 -2.37
CA PRO A 318 -18.63 6.38 -2.22
C PRO A 318 -18.15 7.17 -3.45
N SER A 319 -18.87 8.25 -3.80
CA SER A 319 -18.64 9.02 -5.04
C SER A 319 -17.22 9.57 -5.18
N LYS A 320 -16.59 9.97 -4.09
CA LYS A 320 -15.22 10.51 -4.11
C LYS A 320 -14.14 9.47 -4.49
N TYR A 321 -14.47 8.17 -4.50
CA TYR A 321 -13.53 7.08 -4.77
C TYR A 321 -13.85 6.29 -6.04
N GLU A 322 -14.69 6.82 -6.95
CA GLU A 322 -15.03 6.15 -8.21
C GLU A 322 -13.79 5.80 -9.04
N ALA A 323 -12.80 6.70 -9.13
CA ALA A 323 -11.55 6.45 -9.83
C ALA A 323 -10.71 5.29 -9.21
N ILE A 324 -10.80 5.11 -7.88
CA ILE A 324 -10.06 4.08 -7.13
C ILE A 324 -10.80 2.74 -7.16
N THR A 325 -12.14 2.77 -7.06
CA THR A 325 -12.96 1.55 -7.00
C THR A 325 -13.30 1.00 -8.38
N GLY A 326 -13.29 1.87 -9.41
CA GLY A 326 -13.69 1.55 -10.77
C GLY A 326 -15.20 1.41 -10.97
N PHE A 327 -16.01 1.71 -9.95
CA PHE A 327 -17.47 1.69 -9.99
C PHE A 327 -18.06 3.06 -9.66
N ARG A 328 -19.24 3.33 -10.19
CA ARG A 328 -20.03 4.51 -9.81
C ARG A 328 -20.50 4.40 -8.36
N ALA A 329 -20.86 5.54 -7.79
CA ALA A 329 -21.33 5.61 -6.40
C ALA A 329 -22.55 4.72 -6.16
N GLU A 330 -22.49 3.93 -5.11
CA GLU A 330 -23.57 3.05 -4.66
C GLU A 330 -23.85 3.33 -3.18
N PRO A 331 -24.77 4.22 -2.85
CA PRO A 331 -25.09 4.57 -1.46
C PRO A 331 -25.68 3.42 -0.66
N TRP A 332 -26.19 2.38 -1.32
CA TRP A 332 -26.80 1.18 -0.72
C TRP A 332 -25.79 0.06 -0.42
N HIS A 333 -24.64 0.00 -1.11
CA HIS A 333 -23.72 -1.13 -1.04
C HIS A 333 -22.79 -1.03 0.18
N TYR A 334 -23.02 -1.89 1.16
CA TYR A 334 -22.24 -1.98 2.40
C TYR A 334 -21.49 -3.30 2.50
N ARG A 335 -20.17 -3.21 2.72
CA ARG A 335 -19.27 -4.36 2.89
C ARG A 335 -18.88 -4.55 4.35
N TYR A 336 -19.03 -5.78 4.86
CA TYR A 336 -18.49 -6.17 6.16
C TYR A 336 -17.00 -6.46 6.05
N VAL A 337 -16.18 -5.73 6.81
CA VAL A 337 -14.71 -5.88 6.89
C VAL A 337 -14.23 -6.09 8.34
N GLY A 338 -15.17 -6.19 9.29
CA GLY A 338 -14.88 -6.25 10.71
C GLY A 338 -14.67 -4.87 11.35
N LYS A 339 -14.99 -4.77 12.65
CA LYS A 339 -15.03 -3.47 13.36
C LYS A 339 -13.71 -2.70 13.32
N LYS A 340 -12.59 -3.38 13.48
CA LYS A 340 -11.28 -2.72 13.53
C LYS A 340 -10.96 -1.99 12.22
N ILE A 341 -11.16 -2.68 11.09
CA ILE A 341 -10.88 -2.12 9.77
C ILE A 341 -11.92 -1.04 9.44
N ALA A 342 -13.21 -1.32 9.65
CA ALA A 342 -14.28 -0.36 9.38
C ALA A 342 -14.12 0.94 10.18
N THR A 343 -13.75 0.86 11.45
CA THR A 343 -13.52 2.05 12.29
C THR A 343 -12.29 2.82 11.79
N TYR A 344 -11.21 2.12 11.44
CA TYR A 344 -10.02 2.76 10.88
C TYR A 344 -10.32 3.51 9.57
N ILE A 345 -11.06 2.87 8.66
CA ILE A 345 -11.50 3.47 7.38
C ILE A 345 -12.35 4.73 7.64
N TYR A 346 -13.31 4.65 8.57
CA TYR A 346 -14.17 5.77 8.93
C TYR A 346 -13.39 6.94 9.54
N GLU A 347 -12.49 6.67 10.50
CA GLU A 347 -11.70 7.70 11.21
C GLU A 347 -10.68 8.39 10.32
N HIS A 348 -10.22 7.73 9.26
CA HIS A 348 -9.21 8.26 8.32
C HIS A 348 -9.83 8.73 7.00
N ASP A 349 -11.16 8.66 6.86
CA ASP A 349 -11.88 9.02 5.64
C ASP A 349 -11.28 8.39 4.37
N ILE A 350 -11.08 7.07 4.40
CA ILE A 350 -10.58 6.25 3.28
C ILE A 350 -11.60 5.21 2.84
N SER A 351 -11.31 4.50 1.73
CA SER A 351 -12.22 3.48 1.14
C SER A 351 -11.59 2.09 1.10
#